data_44eb4603b61418563ca5660cff9a83c8
#
_entry.id   44eb4603b61418563ca5660cff9a83c8
#
_cell.length_a   1.000
_cell.length_b   1.000
_cell.length_c   1.000
_cell.angle_alpha   90.00
_cell.angle_beta   90.00
_cell.angle_gamma   90.00
#
_symmetry.space_group_name_H-M   'P 1'
#
loop_
_entity.id
_entity.type
_entity.pdbx_description
1 polymer ?
#
loop_
_entity_poly.entity_id
_entity_poly.type
_entity_poly.pdbx_seq_one_letter_code
_entity_poly.pdbx_strand_id
1 'polypeptide(L)'
;LLYNADAIEAVTGEPFDPSTIQTLDDLTAMCDRLVAGGMEAPTAILKPDWSLGAHYIQQVYEEREDVDGFVNSLFEGTADLANDAKYNAIMDTFDVLKKYNIFKDMAVSVEDEQVHQALSEGEVAFQFGGSWEWNDIIDYDYTGNVGIMPLPQDIQDAYTGCIVGGGSKFFYLDSSEYTTDEQREAAKGFLNWIVDSDEGKTLISDTCGMVSPFKSNTVPCTNALGAMVKEYADAGKMVPNYDFDPDDHLSVVGAHMQEYLADKIDRTQLATDIEEYWKNATPIAH
;
A
#
# COMPACT_ATOMS: atom_id res chain seq x y z
N LEU A 1 0.97 5.93 -2.49
CA LEU A 1 0.56 7.05 -1.64
C LEU A 1 -0.77 7.60 -2.15
N LEU A 2 -1.78 7.71 -1.26
CA LEU A 2 -3.05 8.38 -1.54
C LEU A 2 -2.88 9.89 -1.39
N TYR A 3 -3.65 10.66 -2.17
CA TYR A 3 -3.68 12.12 -2.07
C TYR A 3 -5.11 12.68 -2.19
N ASN A 4 -5.38 13.82 -1.56
CA ASN A 4 -6.60 14.59 -1.75
C ASN A 4 -6.27 15.87 -2.53
N ALA A 5 -6.58 15.86 -3.84
CA ALA A 5 -6.24 16.96 -4.74
C ALA A 5 -7.00 18.24 -4.40
N ASP A 6 -8.26 18.15 -3.97
CA ASP A 6 -9.08 19.31 -3.61
C ASP A 6 -8.53 20.00 -2.35
N ALA A 7 -8.05 19.21 -1.36
CA ALA A 7 -7.41 19.76 -0.17
C ALA A 7 -6.12 20.51 -0.52
N ILE A 8 -5.31 19.95 -1.43
CA ILE A 8 -4.08 20.59 -1.91
C ILE A 8 -4.42 21.89 -2.66
N GLU A 9 -5.38 21.85 -3.60
CA GLU A 9 -5.81 23.01 -4.36
C GLU A 9 -6.39 24.11 -3.46
N ALA A 10 -7.20 23.75 -2.47
CA ALA A 10 -7.78 24.72 -1.54
C ALA A 10 -6.72 25.53 -0.77
N VAL A 11 -5.58 24.93 -0.45
CA VAL A 11 -4.47 25.56 0.26
C VAL A 11 -3.52 26.30 -0.68
N THR A 12 -3.20 25.67 -1.83
CA THR A 12 -2.18 26.20 -2.75
C THR A 12 -2.74 27.20 -3.77
N GLY A 13 -4.05 27.15 -4.03
CA GLY A 13 -4.74 27.93 -5.07
C GLY A 13 -4.46 27.44 -6.51
N GLU A 14 -3.86 26.25 -6.66
CA GLU A 14 -3.49 25.66 -7.96
C GLU A 14 -3.94 24.20 -8.04
N PRO A 15 -4.45 23.74 -9.20
CA PRO A 15 -4.78 22.34 -9.40
C PRO A 15 -3.57 21.44 -9.10
N PHE A 16 -3.81 20.36 -8.37
CA PHE A 16 -2.76 19.39 -8.06
C PHE A 16 -2.51 18.44 -9.22
N ASP A 17 -1.25 18.31 -9.62
CA ASP A 17 -0.77 17.30 -10.56
C ASP A 17 0.17 16.33 -9.83
N PRO A 18 -0.24 15.07 -9.58
CA PRO A 18 0.59 14.10 -8.85
C PRO A 18 1.92 13.79 -9.56
N SER A 19 2.02 14.01 -10.88
CA SER A 19 3.26 13.81 -11.63
C SER A 19 4.38 14.79 -11.25
N THR A 20 4.06 15.85 -10.53
CA THR A 20 5.03 16.83 -10.01
C THR A 20 5.73 16.36 -8.73
N ILE A 21 5.23 15.31 -8.09
CA ILE A 21 5.83 14.72 -6.88
C ILE A 21 6.55 13.43 -7.29
N GLN A 22 7.84 13.54 -7.61
CA GLN A 22 8.66 12.42 -8.08
C GLN A 22 9.76 12.03 -7.09
N THR A 23 10.20 12.97 -6.28
CA THR A 23 11.27 12.79 -5.32
C THR A 23 10.79 13.08 -3.90
N LEU A 24 11.59 12.69 -2.91
CA LEU A 24 11.34 13.02 -1.51
C LEU A 24 11.38 14.54 -1.26
N ASP A 25 12.26 15.24 -1.97
CA ASP A 25 12.34 16.70 -1.91
C ASP A 25 11.06 17.36 -2.43
N ASP A 26 10.44 16.82 -3.50
CA ASP A 26 9.16 17.33 -4.01
C ASP A 26 8.04 17.14 -2.99
N LEU A 27 7.95 15.95 -2.37
CA LEU A 27 6.96 15.69 -1.31
C LEU A 27 7.17 16.60 -0.11
N THR A 28 8.42 16.76 0.34
CA THR A 28 8.78 17.63 1.46
C THR A 28 8.42 19.09 1.17
N ALA A 29 8.76 19.59 -0.01
CA ALA A 29 8.44 20.93 -0.44
C ALA A 29 6.92 21.17 -0.52
N MET A 30 6.15 20.17 -1.00
CA MET A 30 4.69 20.25 -1.00
C MET A 30 4.13 20.29 0.43
N CYS A 31 4.60 19.43 1.32
CA CYS A 31 4.19 19.43 2.72
C CYS A 31 4.52 20.78 3.41
N ASP A 32 5.71 21.33 3.19
CA ASP A 32 6.09 22.64 3.73
C ASP A 32 5.18 23.76 3.17
N ARG A 33 4.84 23.72 1.87
CA ARG A 33 3.92 24.67 1.22
C ARG A 33 2.51 24.59 1.84
N LEU A 34 2.00 23.37 2.09
CA LEU A 34 0.70 23.16 2.69
C LEU A 34 0.64 23.68 4.13
N VAL A 35 1.68 23.41 4.94
CA VAL A 35 1.78 23.97 6.30
C VAL A 35 1.85 25.49 6.28
N ALA A 36 2.66 26.07 5.39
CA ALA A 36 2.75 27.53 5.23
C ALA A 36 1.42 28.14 4.77
N GLY A 37 0.61 27.40 4.02
CA GLY A 37 -0.72 27.80 3.57
C GLY A 37 -1.84 27.61 4.61
N GLY A 38 -1.50 27.06 5.81
CA GLY A 38 -2.43 26.94 6.93
C GLY A 38 -2.99 25.55 7.19
N MET A 39 -2.57 24.51 6.45
CA MET A 39 -2.90 23.11 6.81
C MET A 39 -2.12 22.73 8.07
N GLU A 40 -2.79 22.19 9.08
CA GLU A 40 -2.15 21.88 10.36
C GLU A 40 -1.03 20.85 10.20
N ALA A 41 -1.33 19.75 9.51
CA ALA A 41 -0.38 18.70 9.16
C ALA A 41 -0.83 18.02 7.86
N PRO A 42 0.02 17.94 6.83
CA PRO A 42 -0.41 17.46 5.51
C PRO A 42 -0.48 15.95 5.36
N THR A 43 -0.09 15.15 6.34
CA THR A 43 -0.07 13.68 6.21
C THR A 43 -0.83 12.97 7.33
N ALA A 44 -1.29 11.75 7.04
CA ALA A 44 -1.76 10.80 8.03
C ALA A 44 -1.15 9.41 7.76
N ILE A 45 -0.91 8.64 8.82
CA ILE A 45 -0.36 7.28 8.74
C ILE A 45 -1.37 6.30 9.33
N LEU A 46 -1.76 5.33 8.53
CA LEU A 46 -2.57 4.19 8.96
C LEU A 46 -1.66 3.19 9.69
N LYS A 47 -1.89 3.02 10.98
CA LYS A 47 -0.99 2.31 11.91
C LYS A 47 -1.09 0.79 11.97
N PRO A 48 -2.16 0.08 11.51
CA PRO A 48 -2.25 -1.35 11.66
C PRO A 48 -1.00 -2.09 11.17
N ASP A 49 -0.69 -3.19 11.82
CA ASP A 49 0.43 -4.04 11.48
C ASP A 49 0.40 -4.51 10.02
N TRP A 50 -0.77 -4.85 9.50
CA TRP A 50 -0.95 -5.21 8.08
C TRP A 50 -0.59 -4.05 7.13
N SER A 51 -0.90 -2.80 7.48
CA SER A 51 -0.57 -1.63 6.65
C SER A 51 0.94 -1.38 6.64
N LEU A 52 1.55 -1.40 7.81
CA LEU A 52 2.98 -1.10 7.96
C LEU A 52 3.88 -2.28 7.61
N GLY A 53 3.48 -3.51 7.99
CA GLY A 53 4.27 -4.73 7.81
C GLY A 53 4.11 -5.39 6.45
N ALA A 54 2.87 -5.42 5.89
CA ALA A 54 2.62 -6.09 4.62
C ALA A 54 2.56 -5.16 3.41
N HIS A 55 2.43 -3.84 3.61
CA HIS A 55 2.33 -2.92 2.47
C HIS A 55 3.40 -1.84 2.47
N TYR A 56 3.76 -1.27 3.62
CA TYR A 56 4.77 -0.22 3.63
C TYR A 56 6.19 -0.78 3.52
N ILE A 57 6.63 -1.53 4.54
CA ILE A 57 8.02 -2.00 4.59
C ILE A 57 8.32 -3.08 3.55
N GLN A 58 7.30 -3.81 3.09
CA GLN A 58 7.47 -4.86 2.10
C GLN A 58 7.97 -4.32 0.74
N GLN A 59 7.70 -3.05 0.41
CA GLN A 59 8.28 -2.40 -0.77
C GLN A 59 9.82 -2.46 -0.80
N VAL A 60 10.47 -2.54 0.36
CA VAL A 60 11.92 -2.76 0.47
C VAL A 60 12.34 -4.08 -0.20
N TYR A 61 11.49 -5.09 -0.15
CA TYR A 61 11.76 -6.41 -0.76
C TYR A 61 11.33 -6.45 -2.24
N GLU A 62 10.20 -5.83 -2.56
CA GLU A 62 9.51 -5.91 -3.85
C GLU A 62 10.17 -5.08 -4.95
N GLU A 63 10.65 -3.90 -4.61
CA GLU A 63 11.26 -2.97 -5.58
C GLU A 63 12.73 -3.32 -5.85
N ARG A 64 12.99 -4.56 -6.32
CA ARG A 64 14.33 -5.09 -6.60
C ARG A 64 14.34 -5.95 -7.85
N GLU A 65 15.47 -5.98 -8.55
CA GLU A 65 15.66 -6.84 -9.71
C GLU A 65 15.69 -8.33 -9.31
N ASP A 66 16.33 -8.65 -8.17
CA ASP A 66 16.44 -10.00 -7.61
C ASP A 66 15.78 -10.05 -6.22
N VAL A 67 14.46 -10.13 -6.21
CA VAL A 67 13.66 -10.22 -4.98
C VAL A 67 14.02 -11.48 -4.19
N ASP A 68 14.07 -12.64 -4.88
CA ASP A 68 14.34 -13.93 -4.23
C ASP A 68 15.75 -13.98 -3.64
N GLY A 69 16.74 -13.47 -4.36
CA GLY A 69 18.13 -13.38 -3.88
C GLY A 69 18.23 -12.48 -2.65
N PHE A 70 17.52 -11.36 -2.64
CA PHE A 70 17.51 -10.47 -1.48
C PHE A 70 16.84 -11.11 -0.27
N VAL A 71 15.65 -11.70 -0.44
CA VAL A 71 14.94 -12.38 0.64
C VAL A 71 15.74 -13.58 1.17
N ASN A 72 16.39 -14.34 0.29
CA ASN A 72 17.31 -15.40 0.73
C ASN A 72 18.45 -14.85 1.59
N SER A 73 19.00 -13.67 1.26
CA SER A 73 20.04 -13.05 2.07
C SER A 73 19.55 -12.66 3.48
N LEU A 74 18.27 -12.29 3.61
CA LEU A 74 17.64 -12.05 4.93
C LEU A 74 17.53 -13.35 5.72
N PHE A 75 17.04 -14.45 5.13
CA PHE A 75 16.99 -15.78 5.78
C PHE A 75 18.38 -16.28 6.19
N GLU A 76 19.40 -16.03 5.38
CA GLU A 76 20.78 -16.42 5.65
C GLU A 76 21.47 -15.53 6.70
N GLY A 77 20.85 -14.39 7.03
CA GLY A 77 21.42 -13.38 7.93
C GLY A 77 22.66 -12.70 7.36
N THR A 78 22.71 -12.54 6.01
CA THR A 78 23.79 -11.88 5.28
C THR A 78 23.41 -10.52 4.72
N ALA A 79 22.12 -10.16 4.78
CA ALA A 79 21.63 -8.84 4.44
C ALA A 79 22.17 -7.79 5.44
N ASP A 80 22.29 -6.55 4.99
CA ASP A 80 22.67 -5.38 5.79
C ASP A 80 21.70 -4.25 5.47
N LEU A 81 20.50 -4.31 6.07
CA LEU A 81 19.43 -3.34 5.85
C LEU A 81 19.84 -1.92 6.24
N ALA A 82 20.58 -1.76 7.31
CA ALA A 82 21.00 -0.44 7.77
C ALA A 82 21.81 0.32 6.71
N ASN A 83 22.55 -0.39 5.85
CA ASN A 83 23.31 0.17 4.73
C ASN A 83 22.65 -0.06 3.36
N ASP A 84 21.48 -0.65 3.32
CA ASP A 84 20.76 -0.91 2.08
C ASP A 84 20.11 0.38 1.52
N ALA A 85 20.38 0.70 0.26
CA ALA A 85 19.92 1.94 -0.36
C ALA A 85 18.39 2.00 -0.51
N LYS A 86 17.72 0.86 -0.84
CA LYS A 86 16.27 0.82 -0.99
C LYS A 86 15.57 0.94 0.36
N TYR A 87 16.06 0.22 1.38
CA TYR A 87 15.55 0.37 2.75
C TYR A 87 15.64 1.82 3.21
N ASN A 88 16.79 2.45 3.02
CA ASN A 88 16.95 3.84 3.42
C ASN A 88 16.04 4.78 2.65
N ALA A 89 15.88 4.63 1.34
CA ALA A 89 14.98 5.46 0.53
C ALA A 89 13.51 5.34 0.95
N ILE A 90 13.02 4.11 1.20
CA ILE A 90 11.66 3.86 1.69
C ILE A 90 11.45 4.47 3.09
N MET A 91 12.43 4.29 3.98
CA MET A 91 12.35 4.81 5.35
C MET A 91 12.53 6.33 5.41
N ASP A 92 13.26 6.95 4.49
CA ASP A 92 13.33 8.42 4.38
C ASP A 92 11.97 9.01 4.03
N THR A 93 11.21 8.35 3.15
CA THR A 93 9.83 8.77 2.86
C THR A 93 8.92 8.55 4.08
N PHE A 94 9.09 7.44 4.82
CA PHE A 94 8.34 7.23 6.06
C PHE A 94 8.58 8.34 7.09
N ASP A 95 9.82 8.79 7.20
CA ASP A 95 10.19 9.87 8.12
C ASP A 95 9.55 11.21 7.73
N VAL A 96 9.41 11.50 6.44
CA VAL A 96 8.66 12.67 5.96
C VAL A 96 7.18 12.52 6.33
N LEU A 97 6.56 11.37 6.04
CA LEU A 97 5.17 11.12 6.43
C LEU A 97 4.97 11.25 7.95
N LYS A 98 5.89 10.69 8.75
CA LYS A 98 5.88 10.77 10.20
C LYS A 98 6.04 12.20 10.72
N LYS A 99 6.95 12.98 10.13
CA LYS A 99 7.21 14.40 10.49
C LYS A 99 5.95 15.25 10.38
N TYR A 100 5.16 15.03 9.33
CA TYR A 100 3.97 15.83 9.02
C TYR A 100 2.66 15.15 9.42
N ASN A 101 2.70 14.04 10.17
CA ASN A 101 1.52 13.28 10.58
C ASN A 101 0.65 14.08 11.55
N ILE A 102 -0.62 14.28 11.19
CA ILE A 102 -1.60 14.99 12.02
C ILE A 102 -1.84 14.28 13.37
N PHE A 103 -1.67 12.97 13.40
CA PHE A 103 -1.85 12.12 14.58
C PHE A 103 -0.55 11.79 15.32
N LYS A 104 0.55 12.52 15.11
CA LYS A 104 1.88 12.20 15.68
C LYS A 104 1.89 11.95 17.19
N ASP A 105 1.07 12.68 17.97
CA ASP A 105 0.99 12.53 19.43
C ASP A 105 0.22 11.27 19.86
N MET A 106 -0.49 10.63 18.95
CA MET A 106 -1.27 9.41 19.15
C MET A 106 -1.10 8.40 18.01
N ALA A 107 0.05 8.42 17.36
CA ALA A 107 0.31 7.73 16.10
C ALA A 107 0.02 6.22 16.12
N VAL A 108 0.17 5.56 17.27
CA VAL A 108 -0.14 4.13 17.45
C VAL A 108 -1.44 3.86 18.21
N SER A 109 -2.24 4.89 18.48
CA SER A 109 -3.52 4.77 19.19
C SER A 109 -4.69 5.43 18.46
N VAL A 110 -4.44 6.15 17.35
CA VAL A 110 -5.49 6.70 16.49
C VAL A 110 -6.33 5.56 15.89
N GLU A 111 -7.64 5.74 15.81
CA GLU A 111 -8.51 4.77 15.14
C GLU A 111 -8.40 4.94 13.61
N ASP A 112 -8.51 3.84 12.88
CA ASP A 112 -8.32 3.82 11.42
C ASP A 112 -9.35 4.72 10.71
N GLU A 113 -10.59 4.76 11.25
CA GLU A 113 -11.67 5.62 10.77
C GLU A 113 -11.29 7.11 10.81
N GLN A 114 -10.55 7.55 11.82
CA GLN A 114 -10.11 8.94 11.93
C GLN A 114 -9.06 9.28 10.85
N VAL A 115 -8.22 8.32 10.47
CA VAL A 115 -7.23 8.48 9.41
C VAL A 115 -7.92 8.58 8.05
N HIS A 116 -8.89 7.70 7.76
CA HIS A 116 -9.68 7.75 6.52
C HIS A 116 -10.50 9.03 6.42
N GLN A 117 -11.15 9.45 7.53
CA GLN A 117 -11.91 10.68 7.60
C GLN A 117 -11.04 11.90 7.30
N ALA A 118 -9.85 11.99 7.90
CA ALA A 118 -8.96 13.13 7.69
C ALA A 118 -8.54 13.29 6.22
N LEU A 119 -8.27 12.19 5.49
CA LEU A 119 -8.00 12.25 4.06
C LEU A 119 -9.26 12.61 3.27
N SER A 120 -10.39 11.97 3.57
CA SER A 120 -11.66 12.15 2.86
C SER A 120 -12.15 13.60 2.92
N GLU A 121 -12.16 14.19 4.10
CA GLU A 121 -12.65 15.55 4.37
C GLU A 121 -11.60 16.64 4.05
N GLY A 122 -10.39 16.24 3.65
CA GLY A 122 -9.32 17.16 3.25
C GLY A 122 -8.61 17.85 4.43
N GLU A 123 -8.67 17.27 5.63
CA GLU A 123 -7.86 17.73 6.76
C GLU A 123 -6.37 17.45 6.53
N VAL A 124 -6.06 16.37 5.79
CA VAL A 124 -4.72 16.05 5.31
C VAL A 124 -4.70 15.94 3.79
N ALA A 125 -3.52 16.12 3.22
CA ALA A 125 -3.28 16.03 1.78
C ALA A 125 -2.86 14.64 1.33
N PHE A 126 -2.15 13.89 2.18
CA PHE A 126 -1.53 12.61 1.84
C PHE A 126 -1.73 11.57 2.93
N GLN A 127 -1.92 10.31 2.49
CA GLN A 127 -1.99 9.13 3.36
C GLN A 127 -1.31 7.95 2.67
N PHE A 128 -0.47 7.19 3.38
CA PHE A 128 -0.04 5.90 2.85
C PHE A 128 -1.21 4.92 2.90
N GLY A 129 -1.53 4.32 1.76
CA GLY A 129 -2.64 3.38 1.62
C GLY A 129 -2.79 2.88 0.19
N GLY A 130 -3.90 2.22 -0.10
CA GLY A 130 -4.16 1.63 -1.39
C GLY A 130 -5.64 1.67 -1.82
N SER A 131 -5.93 1.08 -2.98
CA SER A 131 -7.27 1.13 -3.58
C SER A 131 -8.35 0.42 -2.75
N TRP A 132 -7.96 -0.42 -1.78
CA TRP A 132 -8.87 -1.09 -0.87
C TRP A 132 -9.56 -0.15 0.14
N GLU A 133 -9.01 1.04 0.36
CA GLU A 133 -9.56 2.04 1.28
C GLU A 133 -10.68 2.88 0.66
N TRP A 134 -11.00 2.65 -0.63
CA TRP A 134 -11.98 3.47 -1.35
C TRP A 134 -13.32 3.56 -0.64
N ASN A 135 -13.87 2.44 -0.16
CA ASN A 135 -15.17 2.43 0.50
C ASN A 135 -15.13 3.18 1.83
N ASP A 136 -14.03 3.05 2.59
CA ASP A 136 -13.86 3.75 3.86
C ASP A 136 -13.72 5.27 3.63
N ILE A 137 -13.06 5.69 2.54
CA ILE A 137 -12.90 7.10 2.18
C ILE A 137 -14.25 7.73 1.79
N ILE A 138 -15.06 7.06 0.95
CA ILE A 138 -16.32 7.65 0.44
C ILE A 138 -17.46 7.64 1.47
N ASP A 139 -17.31 6.99 2.61
CA ASP A 139 -18.30 6.96 3.69
C ASP A 139 -18.36 8.29 4.48
N TYR A 140 -17.38 9.18 4.29
CA TYR A 140 -17.32 10.50 4.93
C TYR A 140 -17.73 11.64 3.96
N ASP A 141 -17.60 12.89 4.39
CA ASP A 141 -17.83 14.09 3.58
C ASP A 141 -16.73 14.23 2.50
N TYR A 142 -16.75 13.27 1.58
CA TYR A 142 -15.77 13.09 0.52
C TYR A 142 -15.72 14.30 -0.41
N THR A 143 -14.54 14.92 -0.55
CA THR A 143 -14.36 16.14 -1.36
C THR A 143 -14.46 15.89 -2.88
N GLY A 144 -14.36 14.63 -3.32
CA GLY A 144 -14.58 14.23 -4.72
C GLY A 144 -13.32 13.96 -5.55
N ASN A 145 -12.12 14.30 -5.06
CA ASN A 145 -10.89 14.21 -5.86
C ASN A 145 -9.72 13.60 -5.09
N VAL A 146 -9.92 12.37 -4.61
CA VAL A 146 -8.85 11.54 -4.02
C VAL A 146 -8.26 10.64 -5.10
N GLY A 147 -6.93 10.50 -5.12
CA GLY A 147 -6.22 9.67 -6.07
C GLY A 147 -5.09 8.89 -5.44
N ILE A 148 -4.39 8.10 -6.26
CA ILE A 148 -3.22 7.31 -5.87
C ILE A 148 -2.03 7.65 -6.77
N MET A 149 -0.86 7.72 -6.18
CA MET A 149 0.40 7.95 -6.87
C MET A 149 1.51 7.05 -6.32
N PRO A 150 2.62 6.85 -7.05
CA PRO A 150 3.80 6.16 -6.53
C PRO A 150 4.29 6.78 -5.22
N LEU A 151 4.93 5.96 -4.37
CA LEU A 151 5.61 6.47 -3.19
C LEU A 151 6.89 7.23 -3.64
N PRO A 152 7.03 8.55 -3.35
CA PRO A 152 8.21 9.30 -3.76
C PRO A 152 9.46 8.82 -3.00
N GLN A 153 10.58 8.68 -3.72
CA GLN A 153 11.84 8.19 -3.16
C GLN A 153 13.01 8.96 -3.77
N ASP A 154 14.11 9.09 -3.04
CA ASP A 154 15.34 9.73 -3.55
C ASP A 154 16.24 8.78 -4.35
N ILE A 155 15.77 7.56 -4.63
CA ILE A 155 16.44 6.62 -5.50
C ILE A 155 15.77 6.62 -6.88
N GLN A 156 16.59 6.74 -7.93
CA GLN A 156 16.11 6.69 -9.31
C GLN A 156 16.54 5.35 -9.92
N ASP A 157 15.59 4.44 -10.06
CA ASP A 157 15.80 3.08 -10.56
C ASP A 157 14.67 2.64 -11.49
N ALA A 158 14.59 1.36 -11.81
CA ALA A 158 13.57 0.79 -12.69
C ALA A 158 12.16 0.85 -12.08
N TYR A 159 12.04 1.08 -10.77
CA TYR A 159 10.79 1.11 -10.00
C TYR A 159 10.27 2.54 -9.78
N THR A 160 11.07 3.55 -10.15
CA THR A 160 10.67 4.95 -10.05
C THR A 160 9.39 5.22 -10.85
N GLY A 161 8.39 5.77 -10.18
CA GLY A 161 7.09 6.05 -10.78
C GLY A 161 6.20 4.80 -10.98
N CYS A 162 6.55 3.68 -10.34
CA CYS A 162 5.71 2.50 -10.24
C CYS A 162 4.93 2.48 -8.92
N ILE A 163 3.82 1.74 -8.90
CA ILE A 163 3.11 1.37 -7.69
C ILE A 163 3.31 -0.13 -7.44
N VAL A 164 3.31 -0.53 -6.18
CA VAL A 164 3.26 -1.95 -5.83
C VAL A 164 1.81 -2.41 -5.88
N GLY A 165 1.57 -3.59 -6.44
CA GLY A 165 0.24 -4.17 -6.52
C GLY A 165 0.23 -5.54 -7.15
N GLY A 166 -0.83 -6.29 -6.91
CA GLY A 166 -0.95 -7.66 -7.41
C GLY A 166 -2.32 -8.26 -7.12
N GLY A 167 -2.42 -9.57 -7.21
CA GLY A 167 -3.61 -10.31 -6.81
C GLY A 167 -3.77 -10.29 -5.30
N SER A 168 -4.73 -9.53 -4.79
CA SER A 168 -4.96 -9.39 -3.35
C SER A 168 -6.06 -10.31 -2.80
N LYS A 169 -6.83 -10.95 -3.67
CA LYS A 169 -7.96 -11.82 -3.31
C LYS A 169 -7.91 -13.10 -4.12
N PHE A 170 -7.95 -14.22 -3.43
CA PHE A 170 -7.88 -15.56 -4.02
C PHE A 170 -9.06 -16.41 -3.57
N PHE A 171 -9.56 -17.23 -4.47
CA PHE A 171 -10.53 -18.27 -4.15
C PHE A 171 -9.84 -19.62 -4.11
N TYR A 172 -10.06 -20.36 -3.05
CA TYR A 172 -9.54 -21.70 -2.89
C TYR A 172 -10.68 -22.72 -2.94
N LEU A 173 -10.47 -23.80 -3.70
CA LEU A 173 -11.37 -24.96 -3.69
C LEU A 173 -10.90 -25.94 -2.64
N ASP A 174 -11.78 -26.28 -1.69
CA ASP A 174 -11.49 -27.32 -0.71
C ASP A 174 -11.37 -28.67 -1.41
N SER A 175 -10.18 -29.28 -1.30
CA SER A 175 -9.87 -30.60 -1.83
C SER A 175 -9.87 -31.71 -0.77
N SER A 176 -10.23 -31.38 0.46
CA SER A 176 -10.25 -32.30 1.59
C SER A 176 -11.37 -33.37 1.46
N GLU A 177 -11.33 -34.36 2.31
CA GLU A 177 -12.36 -35.43 2.40
C GLU A 177 -13.71 -34.92 2.94
N TYR A 178 -13.75 -33.68 3.49
CA TYR A 178 -14.98 -33.09 4.02
C TYR A 178 -15.87 -32.45 2.93
N THR A 179 -15.37 -32.36 1.69
CA THR A 179 -16.11 -31.81 0.56
C THR A 179 -16.41 -32.88 -0.47
N THR A 180 -17.67 -32.99 -0.91
CA THR A 180 -18.06 -33.92 -1.95
C THR A 180 -17.67 -33.42 -3.36
N ASP A 181 -17.63 -34.34 -4.33
CA ASP A 181 -17.36 -33.99 -5.73
C ASP A 181 -18.43 -33.04 -6.29
N GLU A 182 -19.70 -33.22 -5.90
CA GLU A 182 -20.79 -32.35 -6.33
C GLU A 182 -20.62 -30.94 -5.78
N GLN A 183 -20.17 -30.78 -4.53
CA GLN A 183 -19.88 -29.48 -3.94
C GLN A 183 -18.72 -28.79 -4.66
N ARG A 184 -17.66 -29.56 -4.98
CA ARG A 184 -16.51 -29.02 -5.74
C ARG A 184 -16.91 -28.58 -7.14
N GLU A 185 -17.71 -29.38 -7.85
CA GLU A 185 -18.20 -28.98 -9.18
C GLU A 185 -19.13 -27.76 -9.14
N ALA A 186 -19.97 -27.65 -8.12
CA ALA A 186 -20.79 -26.46 -7.91
C ALA A 186 -19.93 -25.21 -7.66
N ALA A 187 -18.88 -25.31 -6.83
CA ALA A 187 -17.95 -24.22 -6.57
C ALA A 187 -17.16 -23.80 -7.83
N LYS A 188 -16.68 -24.78 -8.63
CA LYS A 188 -16.07 -24.48 -9.94
C LYS A 188 -17.05 -23.80 -10.89
N GLY A 189 -18.31 -24.26 -10.92
CA GLY A 189 -19.35 -23.63 -11.71
C GLY A 189 -19.57 -22.15 -11.34
N PHE A 190 -19.57 -21.85 -10.04
CA PHE A 190 -19.67 -20.48 -9.54
C PHE A 190 -18.45 -19.62 -9.93
N LEU A 191 -17.24 -20.16 -9.78
CA LEU A 191 -16.01 -19.44 -10.17
C LEU A 191 -15.95 -19.17 -11.67
N ASN A 192 -16.34 -20.15 -12.49
CA ASN A 192 -16.44 -19.95 -13.94
C ASN A 192 -17.50 -18.90 -14.29
N TRP A 193 -18.65 -18.92 -13.61
CA TRP A 193 -19.68 -17.90 -13.80
C TRP A 193 -19.19 -16.49 -13.48
N ILE A 194 -18.47 -16.31 -12.36
CA ILE A 194 -17.89 -15.01 -11.98
C ILE A 194 -16.96 -14.47 -13.08
N VAL A 195 -16.13 -15.35 -13.67
CA VAL A 195 -15.09 -14.95 -14.64
C VAL A 195 -15.68 -14.76 -16.05
N ASP A 196 -16.60 -15.63 -16.46
CA ASP A 196 -17.01 -15.74 -17.87
C ASP A 196 -18.32 -15.06 -18.19
N SER A 197 -19.29 -14.98 -17.25
CA SER A 197 -20.57 -14.35 -17.51
C SER A 197 -20.52 -12.83 -17.43
N ASP A 198 -21.42 -12.15 -18.12
CA ASP A 198 -21.53 -10.68 -18.06
C ASP A 198 -21.98 -10.21 -16.67
N GLU A 199 -22.85 -10.96 -16.01
CA GLU A 199 -23.30 -10.70 -14.64
C GLU A 199 -22.16 -10.86 -13.63
N GLY A 200 -21.35 -11.92 -13.77
CA GLY A 200 -20.18 -12.14 -12.91
C GLY A 200 -19.12 -11.05 -13.07
N LYS A 201 -18.84 -10.65 -14.31
CA LYS A 201 -17.92 -9.53 -14.61
C LYS A 201 -18.41 -8.21 -14.03
N THR A 202 -19.71 -7.94 -14.14
CA THR A 202 -20.36 -6.77 -13.55
C THR A 202 -20.26 -6.83 -12.02
N LEU A 203 -20.54 -8.00 -11.43
CA LEU A 203 -20.43 -8.17 -9.97
C LEU A 203 -19.02 -7.81 -9.47
N ILE A 204 -17.96 -8.32 -10.11
CA ILE A 204 -16.58 -8.03 -9.71
C ILE A 204 -16.25 -6.53 -9.85
N SER A 205 -16.45 -5.97 -11.05
CA SER A 205 -15.88 -4.65 -11.36
C SER A 205 -16.80 -3.48 -11.00
N ASP A 206 -18.10 -3.65 -11.11
CA ASP A 206 -19.08 -2.59 -10.82
C ASP A 206 -19.59 -2.69 -9.39
N THR A 207 -20.13 -3.84 -8.98
CA THR A 207 -20.76 -3.98 -7.66
C THR A 207 -19.72 -4.07 -6.53
N CYS A 208 -18.64 -4.83 -6.73
CA CYS A 208 -17.58 -4.99 -5.73
C CYS A 208 -16.45 -3.95 -5.88
N GLY A 209 -16.41 -3.16 -6.95
CA GLY A 209 -15.37 -2.17 -7.19
C GLY A 209 -13.96 -2.75 -7.28
N MET A 210 -13.83 -4.01 -7.73
CA MET A 210 -12.55 -4.71 -7.81
C MET A 210 -11.95 -4.63 -9.21
N VAL A 211 -10.64 -4.43 -9.27
CA VAL A 211 -9.89 -4.56 -10.54
C VAL A 211 -9.77 -6.04 -10.89
N SER A 212 -10.38 -6.44 -12.01
CA SER A 212 -10.32 -7.82 -12.46
C SER A 212 -8.96 -8.12 -13.09
N PRO A 213 -8.29 -9.24 -12.73
CA PRO A 213 -7.05 -9.67 -13.38
C PRO A 213 -7.31 -10.32 -14.75
N PHE A 214 -8.56 -10.58 -15.11
CA PHE A 214 -8.92 -11.25 -16.34
C PHE A 214 -9.10 -10.27 -17.50
N LYS A 215 -8.32 -10.40 -18.57
CA LYS A 215 -8.38 -9.57 -19.77
C LYS A 215 -9.75 -9.62 -20.47
N SER A 216 -10.54 -10.68 -20.24
CA SER A 216 -11.91 -10.81 -20.76
C SER A 216 -12.93 -9.93 -20.05
N ASN A 217 -12.59 -9.40 -18.86
CA ASN A 217 -13.45 -8.47 -18.16
C ASN A 217 -13.12 -7.03 -18.58
N THR A 218 -14.03 -6.44 -19.35
CA THR A 218 -13.94 -5.04 -19.83
C THR A 218 -14.89 -4.10 -19.10
N VAL A 219 -15.57 -4.58 -18.07
CA VAL A 219 -16.46 -3.74 -17.23
C VAL A 219 -15.60 -2.74 -16.47
N PRO A 220 -15.91 -1.43 -16.53
CA PRO A 220 -15.17 -0.44 -15.76
C PRO A 220 -15.25 -0.71 -14.26
N CYS A 221 -14.14 -0.48 -13.57
CA CYS A 221 -14.11 -0.51 -12.10
C CYS A 221 -14.76 0.76 -11.55
N THR A 222 -15.73 0.61 -10.66
CA THR A 222 -16.41 1.77 -10.00
C THR A 222 -15.60 2.37 -8.86
N ASN A 223 -14.65 1.63 -8.31
CA ASN A 223 -13.66 2.14 -7.37
C ASN A 223 -12.68 3.07 -8.12
N ALA A 224 -12.72 4.37 -7.84
CA ALA A 224 -11.88 5.34 -8.55
C ALA A 224 -10.38 5.09 -8.33
N LEU A 225 -9.96 4.72 -7.12
CA LEU A 225 -8.56 4.35 -6.84
C LEU A 225 -8.17 3.06 -7.57
N GLY A 226 -9.09 2.08 -7.64
CA GLY A 226 -8.91 0.85 -8.41
C GLY A 226 -8.75 1.12 -9.91
N ALA A 227 -9.53 2.05 -10.47
CA ALA A 227 -9.39 2.47 -11.86
C ALA A 227 -7.99 3.07 -12.14
N MET A 228 -7.47 3.91 -11.25
CA MET A 228 -6.11 4.46 -11.35
C MET A 228 -5.04 3.37 -11.24
N VAL A 229 -5.20 2.39 -10.31
CA VAL A 229 -4.30 1.22 -10.23
C VAL A 229 -4.26 0.47 -11.54
N LYS A 230 -5.44 0.30 -12.18
CA LYS A 230 -5.49 -0.33 -13.50
C LYS A 230 -4.73 0.45 -14.57
N GLU A 231 -4.77 1.79 -14.53
CA GLU A 231 -3.99 2.62 -15.46
C GLU A 231 -2.48 2.39 -15.30
N TYR A 232 -1.97 2.30 -14.05
CA TYR A 232 -0.59 1.94 -13.78
C TYR A 232 -0.25 0.54 -14.31
N ALA A 233 -1.13 -0.44 -14.09
CA ALA A 233 -0.94 -1.79 -14.60
C ALA A 233 -0.90 -1.84 -16.13
N ASP A 234 -1.83 -1.15 -16.80
CA ASP A 234 -1.90 -1.08 -18.26
C ASP A 234 -0.68 -0.36 -18.86
N ALA A 235 -0.11 0.60 -18.12
CA ALA A 235 1.12 1.30 -18.51
C ALA A 235 2.41 0.51 -18.22
N GLY A 236 2.32 -0.69 -17.62
CA GLY A 236 3.48 -1.48 -17.20
C GLY A 236 4.25 -0.86 -16.04
N LYS A 237 3.59 -0.05 -15.22
CA LYS A 237 4.13 0.64 -14.05
C LYS A 237 3.63 0.05 -12.73
N MET A 238 3.56 -1.26 -12.67
CA MET A 238 3.19 -1.99 -11.46
C MET A 238 4.26 -3.01 -11.09
N VAL A 239 4.70 -2.97 -9.85
CA VAL A 239 5.63 -3.92 -9.24
C VAL A 239 4.80 -5.01 -8.58
N PRO A 240 5.04 -6.30 -8.85
CA PRO A 240 4.31 -7.38 -8.21
C PRO A 240 4.54 -7.40 -6.69
N ASN A 241 3.49 -7.72 -5.93
CA ASN A 241 3.64 -8.04 -4.51
C ASN A 241 4.54 -9.28 -4.36
N TYR A 242 5.27 -9.33 -3.24
CA TYR A 242 5.96 -10.53 -2.79
C TYR A 242 5.02 -11.32 -1.85
N ASP A 243 4.58 -12.50 -2.31
CA ASP A 243 3.54 -13.30 -1.63
C ASP A 243 4.12 -14.50 -0.85
N PHE A 244 5.46 -14.57 -0.66
CA PHE A 244 6.15 -15.71 -0.04
C PHE A 244 6.84 -15.37 1.28
N ASP A 245 6.40 -14.31 1.93
CA ASP A 245 6.80 -13.99 3.29
C ASP A 245 6.15 -14.95 4.30
N PRO A 246 6.81 -15.22 5.45
CA PRO A 246 6.24 -16.05 6.49
C PRO A 246 4.88 -15.54 6.98
N ASP A 247 3.97 -16.44 7.35
CA ASP A 247 2.58 -16.13 7.72
C ASP A 247 2.43 -15.05 8.80
N ASP A 248 3.43 -14.91 9.68
CA ASP A 248 3.45 -13.94 10.78
C ASP A 248 4.25 -12.66 10.47
N HIS A 249 4.81 -12.54 9.24
CA HIS A 249 5.62 -11.39 8.83
C HIS A 249 4.88 -10.07 9.05
N LEU A 250 3.67 -9.96 8.55
CA LEU A 250 2.89 -8.73 8.65
C LEU A 250 2.70 -8.26 10.10
N SER A 251 2.48 -9.20 11.02
CA SER A 251 2.22 -8.85 12.44
C SER A 251 3.51 -8.57 13.21
N VAL A 252 4.58 -9.35 12.99
CA VAL A 252 5.83 -9.16 13.71
C VAL A 252 6.60 -7.94 13.20
N VAL A 253 6.81 -7.84 11.89
CA VAL A 253 7.51 -6.70 11.29
C VAL A 253 6.66 -5.43 11.38
N GLY A 254 5.33 -5.55 11.25
CA GLY A 254 4.40 -4.44 11.48
C GLY A 254 4.46 -3.89 12.90
N ALA A 255 4.63 -4.76 13.92
CA ALA A 255 4.82 -4.32 15.31
C ALA A 255 6.13 -3.53 15.47
N HIS A 256 7.24 -3.95 14.85
CA HIS A 256 8.49 -3.18 14.84
C HIS A 256 8.33 -1.83 14.14
N MET A 257 7.59 -1.79 13.04
CA MET A 257 7.25 -0.53 12.37
C MET A 257 6.39 0.40 13.25
N GLN A 258 5.46 -0.16 14.04
CA GLN A 258 4.70 0.62 15.03
C GLN A 258 5.60 1.16 16.15
N GLU A 259 6.59 0.40 16.61
CA GLU A 259 7.58 0.86 17.58
C GLU A 259 8.43 2.00 17.00
N TYR A 260 8.81 1.92 15.73
CA TYR A 260 9.50 3.00 15.03
C TYR A 260 8.61 4.24 14.83
N LEU A 261 7.35 4.04 14.47
CA LEU A 261 6.35 5.12 14.36
C LEU A 261 6.17 5.86 15.69
N ALA A 262 6.24 5.13 16.80
CA ALA A 262 6.10 5.65 18.18
C ALA A 262 7.40 6.20 18.79
N ASP A 263 8.50 6.31 18.04
CA ASP A 263 9.83 6.74 18.52
C ASP A 263 10.41 5.86 19.67
N LYS A 264 9.98 4.59 19.77
CA LYS A 264 10.51 3.66 20.77
C LYS A 264 11.82 3.02 20.35
N ILE A 265 12.03 2.87 19.04
CA ILE A 265 13.27 2.38 18.43
C ILE A 265 13.71 3.34 17.35
N ASP A 266 15.01 3.37 17.06
CA ASP A 266 15.55 4.10 15.92
C ASP A 266 15.60 3.22 14.64
N ARG A 267 15.97 3.84 13.50
CA ARG A 267 16.02 3.15 12.20
C ARG A 267 17.03 1.99 12.17
N THR A 268 18.14 2.11 12.90
CA THR A 268 19.16 1.05 12.98
C THR A 268 18.62 -0.15 13.76
N GLN A 269 17.91 0.10 14.85
CA GLN A 269 17.28 -0.96 15.62
C GLN A 269 16.17 -1.63 14.80
N LEU A 270 15.34 -0.86 14.08
CA LEU A 270 14.32 -1.41 13.18
C LEU A 270 14.95 -2.34 12.15
N ALA A 271 16.03 -1.92 11.47
CA ALA A 271 16.76 -2.76 10.52
C ALA A 271 17.23 -4.07 11.16
N THR A 272 17.82 -3.99 12.34
CA THR A 272 18.29 -5.17 13.11
C THR A 272 17.13 -6.11 13.46
N ASP A 273 16.01 -5.57 13.93
CA ASP A 273 14.85 -6.37 14.34
C ASP A 273 14.23 -7.11 13.14
N ILE A 274 14.17 -6.46 11.98
CA ILE A 274 13.72 -7.07 10.72
C ILE A 274 14.68 -8.18 10.29
N GLU A 275 15.99 -7.95 10.30
CA GLU A 275 16.99 -8.96 9.95
C GLU A 275 16.95 -10.17 10.90
N GLU A 276 16.80 -9.93 12.22
CA GLU A 276 16.66 -10.98 13.22
C GLU A 276 15.38 -11.79 13.02
N TYR A 277 14.27 -11.13 12.68
CA TYR A 277 13.02 -11.81 12.35
C TYR A 277 13.22 -12.78 11.17
N TRP A 278 13.70 -12.29 10.03
CA TRP A 278 13.87 -13.10 8.83
C TRP A 278 14.84 -14.26 9.03
N LYS A 279 15.94 -14.04 9.74
CA LYS A 279 16.93 -15.07 10.05
C LYS A 279 16.36 -16.21 10.89
N ASN A 280 15.36 -15.94 11.74
CA ASN A 280 14.72 -16.92 12.61
C ASN A 280 13.41 -17.48 12.04
N ALA A 281 12.88 -16.88 11.00
CA ALA A 281 11.65 -17.32 10.34
C ALA A 281 11.86 -18.62 9.58
N THR A 282 10.75 -19.35 9.36
CA THR A 282 10.77 -20.56 8.54
C THR A 282 10.46 -20.21 7.09
N PRO A 283 11.34 -20.51 6.12
CA PRO A 283 11.05 -20.28 4.72
C PRO A 283 9.79 -21.00 4.26
N ILE A 284 8.95 -20.33 3.50
CA ILE A 284 7.80 -20.97 2.83
C ILE A 284 8.33 -21.71 1.59
N ALA A 285 7.92 -22.95 1.43
CA ALA A 285 8.29 -23.73 0.25
C ALA A 285 7.53 -23.21 -0.98
N HIS A 286 8.26 -22.83 -2.02
CA HIS A 286 7.75 -22.40 -3.32
C HIS A 286 7.26 -23.60 -4.15
#